data_bf916858675361167c77f27b18c7c96b
#
_entry.id   bf916858675361167c77f27b18c7c96b
#
_cell.length_a   1.000
_cell.length_b   1.000
_cell.length_c   1.000
_cell.angle_alpha   90.00
_cell.angle_beta   90.00
_cell.angle_gamma   90.00
#
_symmetry.space_group_name_H-M   'P 1'
#
loop_
_entity.id
_entity.type
_entity.pdbx_description
1 polymer ?
#
loop_
_entity_poly.entity_id
_entity_poly.type
_entity_poly.pdbx_seq_one_letter_code
_entity_poly.pdbx_strand_id
1 'polypeptide(L)'
;MNAELQAKVERLDALLDSIAQRHANVKLASSLAAEDMLLTHAILSRGVKIGIFSLNTGRLHAETLGMIDRVKERYGYDIEQFHPQPEAVEEYVRDHGLNAFYESVDLRKSCCGIRKVEPLNRALKDVSAWVTGQRREQSVTRVELHEEERDAPRNIAKFNPLADWTEADVWAYLKAFDVPVNPLHARGYPSIGCEPCTRAIRPGEDSRAGRWWWESRDTKECGLHVTNIRLVEDRSAAPSSAL
;
A
#
# COMPACT_ATOMS: atom_id res chain seq x y z
N MET A 1 9.94 -14.03 21.26
CA MET A 1 10.22 -14.16 19.83
C MET A 1 10.98 -15.45 19.61
N ASN A 2 10.60 -16.28 18.63
CA ASN A 2 11.35 -17.49 18.30
C ASN A 2 12.56 -17.16 17.40
N ALA A 3 13.48 -18.15 17.21
CA ALA A 3 14.71 -17.94 16.44
C ALA A 3 14.45 -17.60 14.96
N GLU A 4 13.40 -18.15 14.36
CA GLU A 4 13.04 -17.89 12.98
C GLU A 4 12.59 -16.43 12.77
N LEU A 5 11.70 -15.94 13.64
CA LEU A 5 11.26 -14.55 13.59
C LEU A 5 12.43 -13.60 13.89
N GLN A 6 13.32 -13.95 14.81
CA GLN A 6 14.51 -13.17 15.09
C GLN A 6 15.38 -13.00 13.84
N ALA A 7 15.64 -14.08 13.10
CA ALA A 7 16.40 -14.02 11.85
C ALA A 7 15.72 -13.17 10.77
N LYS A 8 14.37 -13.21 10.68
CA LYS A 8 13.60 -12.34 9.77
C LYS A 8 13.72 -10.87 10.16
N VAL A 9 13.70 -10.56 11.45
CA VAL A 9 13.88 -9.18 11.96
C VAL A 9 15.28 -8.66 11.63
N GLU A 10 16.32 -9.43 11.89
CA GLU A 10 17.71 -9.07 11.59
C GLU A 10 17.91 -8.81 10.08
N ARG A 11 17.31 -9.66 9.24
CA ARG A 11 17.32 -9.47 7.78
C ARG A 11 16.56 -8.21 7.36
N LEU A 12 15.39 -7.94 7.95
CA LEU A 12 14.61 -6.72 7.70
C LEU A 12 15.44 -5.47 8.06
N ASP A 13 16.05 -5.49 9.22
CA ASP A 13 16.88 -4.39 9.71
C ASP A 13 18.06 -4.11 8.78
N ALA A 14 18.80 -5.15 8.38
CA ALA A 14 19.92 -5.03 7.44
C ALA A 14 19.45 -4.51 6.06
N LEU A 15 18.28 -4.95 5.59
CA LEU A 15 17.72 -4.49 4.33
C LEU A 15 17.33 -3.01 4.39
N LEU A 16 16.65 -2.55 5.44
CA LEU A 16 16.27 -1.14 5.60
C LEU A 16 17.50 -0.24 5.67
N ASP A 17 18.56 -0.66 6.37
CA ASP A 17 19.83 0.07 6.41
C ASP A 17 20.49 0.15 5.03
N SER A 18 20.52 -0.97 4.30
CA SER A 18 21.05 -1.02 2.94
C SER A 18 20.28 -0.11 1.99
N ILE A 19 18.95 -0.10 2.06
CA ILE A 19 18.11 0.79 1.24
C ILE A 19 18.44 2.25 1.54
N ALA A 20 18.50 2.64 2.81
CA ALA A 20 18.81 4.02 3.22
C ALA A 20 20.22 4.47 2.85
N GLN A 21 21.18 3.53 2.73
CA GLN A 21 22.55 3.81 2.29
C GLN A 21 22.67 3.94 0.76
N ARG A 22 21.95 3.10 0.01
CA ARG A 22 21.99 3.07 -1.46
C ARG A 22 21.20 4.20 -2.13
N HIS A 23 20.22 4.76 -1.46
CA HIS A 23 19.27 5.72 -2.00
C HIS A 23 19.23 7.00 -1.15
N ALA A 24 19.38 8.16 -1.79
CA ALA A 24 19.47 9.45 -1.11
C ALA A 24 18.13 9.93 -0.51
N ASN A 25 17.02 9.60 -1.15
CA ASN A 25 15.68 10.00 -0.71
C ASN A 25 14.74 8.79 -0.81
N VAL A 26 14.44 8.19 0.33
CA VAL A 26 13.58 7.01 0.44
C VAL A 26 12.35 7.33 1.25
N LYS A 27 11.18 6.87 0.81
CA LYS A 27 9.93 7.00 1.57
C LYS A 27 9.19 5.66 1.69
N LEU A 28 8.63 5.40 2.88
CA LEU A 28 7.61 4.36 3.11
C LEU A 28 6.23 4.94 2.79
N ALA A 29 5.50 4.28 1.90
CA ALA A 29 4.08 4.56 1.69
C ALA A 29 3.24 3.77 2.70
N SER A 30 2.80 4.42 3.76
CA SER A 30 2.08 3.78 4.86
C SER A 30 0.56 3.90 4.70
N SER A 31 -0.12 2.77 4.66
CA SER A 31 -1.58 2.67 4.79
C SER A 31 -2.05 2.69 6.25
N LEU A 32 -1.13 2.66 7.21
CA LEU A 32 -1.38 2.54 8.64
C LEU A 32 -2.07 1.22 9.05
N ALA A 33 -2.00 0.21 8.19
CA ALA A 33 -2.39 -1.16 8.51
C ALA A 33 -1.20 -1.95 9.09
N ALA A 34 -1.42 -3.20 9.46
CA ALA A 34 -0.47 -4.01 10.25
C ALA A 34 0.95 -4.03 9.69
N GLU A 35 1.11 -4.35 8.40
CA GLU A 35 2.41 -4.44 7.74
C GLU A 35 3.15 -3.10 7.72
N ASP A 36 2.44 -2.03 7.40
CA ASP A 36 3.04 -0.70 7.33
C ASP A 36 3.36 -0.15 8.73
N MET A 37 2.60 -0.54 9.76
CA MET A 37 2.94 -0.22 11.15
C MET A 37 4.17 -0.98 11.64
N LEU A 38 4.35 -2.23 11.20
CA LEU A 38 5.59 -2.98 11.43
C LEU A 38 6.79 -2.24 10.82
N LEU A 39 6.71 -1.85 9.56
CA LEU A 39 7.78 -1.09 8.88
C LEU A 39 8.00 0.28 9.52
N THR A 40 6.92 0.97 9.91
CA THR A 40 6.99 2.24 10.64
C THR A 40 7.81 2.08 11.92
N HIS A 41 7.54 1.02 12.70
CA HIS A 41 8.31 0.72 13.92
C HIS A 41 9.78 0.42 13.61
N ALA A 42 10.05 -0.49 12.66
CA ALA A 42 11.41 -0.89 12.30
C ALA A 42 12.27 0.30 11.83
N ILE A 43 11.66 1.26 11.14
CA ILE A 43 12.31 2.49 10.67
C ILE A 43 12.55 3.46 11.84
N LEU A 44 11.49 3.80 12.58
CA LEU A 44 11.54 4.89 13.56
C LEU A 44 12.27 4.51 14.85
N SER A 45 12.12 3.28 15.34
CA SER A 45 12.80 2.81 16.56
C SER A 45 14.33 2.75 16.42
N ARG A 46 14.82 2.61 15.18
CA ARG A 46 16.26 2.54 14.85
C ARG A 46 16.81 3.84 14.27
N GLY A 47 15.94 4.83 13.99
CA GLY A 47 16.35 6.09 13.38
C GLY A 47 16.85 5.96 11.94
N VAL A 48 16.36 4.95 11.19
CA VAL A 48 16.73 4.76 9.79
C VAL A 48 16.22 5.94 8.95
N LYS A 49 17.05 6.46 8.05
CA LYS A 49 16.73 7.64 7.22
C LYS A 49 15.77 7.29 6.07
N ILE A 50 14.56 6.89 6.41
CA ILE A 50 13.46 6.63 5.49
C ILE A 50 12.28 7.48 5.95
N GLY A 51 11.82 8.40 5.11
CA GLY A 51 10.64 9.22 5.39
C GLY A 51 9.36 8.38 5.34
N ILE A 52 8.32 8.78 6.04
CA ILE A 52 7.03 8.07 6.05
C ILE A 52 5.94 9.02 5.63
N PHE A 53 5.13 8.60 4.66
CA PHE A 53 3.94 9.33 4.27
C PHE A 53 2.70 8.44 4.21
N SER A 54 1.54 9.05 4.27
CA SER A 54 0.24 8.39 4.09
C SER A 54 -0.63 9.14 3.09
N LEU A 55 -1.45 8.40 2.36
CA LEU A 55 -2.44 8.97 1.44
C LEU A 55 -3.76 9.17 2.17
N ASN A 56 -4.05 10.40 2.56
CA ASN A 56 -5.33 10.76 3.13
C ASN A 56 -6.35 11.04 2.02
N THR A 57 -7.12 10.01 1.67
CA THR A 57 -8.06 10.05 0.54
C THR A 57 -9.30 10.91 0.77
N GLY A 58 -9.47 11.47 1.99
CA GLY A 58 -10.71 12.10 2.44
C GLY A 58 -11.88 11.12 2.66
N ARG A 59 -11.61 9.80 2.60
CA ARG A 59 -12.58 8.72 2.79
C ARG A 59 -12.00 7.57 3.64
N LEU A 60 -11.00 7.84 4.47
CA LEU A 60 -10.45 6.85 5.40
C LEU A 60 -11.36 6.68 6.62
N HIS A 61 -11.30 5.51 7.25
CA HIS A 61 -11.91 5.30 8.56
C HIS A 61 -11.29 6.23 9.61
N ALA A 62 -12.09 6.66 10.58
CA ALA A 62 -11.61 7.47 11.70
C ALA A 62 -10.49 6.76 12.48
N GLU A 63 -10.60 5.44 12.66
CA GLU A 63 -9.58 4.61 13.30
C GLU A 63 -8.25 4.64 12.53
N THR A 64 -8.29 4.69 11.20
CA THR A 64 -7.07 4.80 10.38
C THR A 64 -6.44 6.18 10.53
N LEU A 65 -7.25 7.25 10.54
CA LEU A 65 -6.74 8.60 10.80
C LEU A 65 -6.15 8.72 12.20
N GLY A 66 -6.77 8.13 13.21
CA GLY A 66 -6.25 8.10 14.58
C GLY A 66 -4.91 7.35 14.74
N MET A 67 -4.52 6.51 13.77
CA MET A 67 -3.18 5.89 13.78
C MET A 67 -2.05 6.91 13.56
N ILE A 68 -2.32 8.02 12.86
CA ILE A 68 -1.34 9.10 12.67
C ILE A 68 -0.97 9.71 14.02
N ASP A 69 -1.97 9.99 14.85
CA ASP A 69 -1.75 10.51 16.20
C ASP A 69 -0.99 9.51 17.08
N ARG A 70 -1.32 8.21 16.99
CA ARG A 70 -0.62 7.15 17.72
C ARG A 70 0.86 7.03 17.32
N VAL A 71 1.18 7.22 16.04
CA VAL A 71 2.58 7.25 15.58
C VAL A 71 3.29 8.47 16.17
N LYS A 72 2.65 9.64 16.17
CA LYS A 72 3.20 10.84 16.77
C LYS A 72 3.43 10.68 18.29
N GLU A 73 2.46 10.15 19.00
CA GLU A 73 2.56 9.89 20.45
C GLU A 73 3.68 8.89 20.80
N ARG A 74 3.80 7.81 20.02
CA ARG A 74 4.74 6.71 20.31
C ARG A 74 6.17 7.00 19.89
N TYR A 75 6.36 7.69 18.74
CA TYR A 75 7.68 7.87 18.11
C TYR A 75 8.11 9.32 17.96
N GLY A 76 7.26 10.29 18.30
CA GLY A 76 7.53 11.72 18.09
C GLY A 76 7.63 12.10 16.61
N TYR A 77 7.05 11.28 15.71
CA TYR A 77 7.17 11.46 14.27
C TYR A 77 5.86 11.93 13.64
N ASP A 78 5.94 13.03 12.88
CA ASP A 78 4.81 13.54 12.10
C ASP A 78 4.78 12.89 10.71
N ILE A 79 3.80 12.02 10.45
CA ILE A 79 3.60 11.40 9.14
C ILE A 79 3.13 12.45 8.15
N GLU A 80 3.85 12.60 7.03
CA GLU A 80 3.45 13.47 5.92
C GLU A 80 2.16 12.96 5.27
N GLN A 81 1.15 13.80 5.09
CA GLN A 81 -0.12 13.41 4.51
C GLN A 81 -0.31 14.01 3.12
N PHE A 82 -0.61 13.18 2.13
CA PHE A 82 -0.95 13.62 0.78
C PHE A 82 -2.45 13.46 0.55
N HIS A 83 -3.09 14.58 0.21
CA HIS A 83 -4.53 14.67 -0.08
C HIS A 83 -4.77 14.77 -1.58
N PRO A 84 -5.93 14.32 -2.09
CA PRO A 84 -6.32 14.57 -3.47
C PRO A 84 -6.49 16.07 -3.72
N GLN A 85 -6.35 16.50 -4.97
CA GLN A 85 -6.67 17.86 -5.37
C GLN A 85 -8.17 18.10 -5.21
N PRO A 86 -8.59 19.15 -4.48
CA PRO A 86 -10.01 19.40 -4.20
C PRO A 86 -10.84 19.52 -5.47
N GLU A 87 -10.33 20.24 -6.47
CA GLU A 87 -11.02 20.50 -7.74
C GLU A 87 -11.35 19.20 -8.48
N ALA A 88 -10.40 18.24 -8.52
CA ALA A 88 -10.62 16.95 -9.17
C ALA A 88 -11.65 16.08 -8.41
N VAL A 89 -11.71 16.22 -7.08
CA VAL A 89 -12.72 15.55 -6.26
C VAL A 89 -14.10 16.14 -6.51
N GLU A 90 -14.20 17.48 -6.54
CA GLU A 90 -15.45 18.21 -6.80
C GLU A 90 -15.99 17.89 -8.18
N GLU A 91 -15.15 17.88 -9.21
CA GLU A 91 -15.51 17.52 -10.57
C GLU A 91 -16.06 16.08 -10.62
N TYR A 92 -15.34 15.11 -10.07
CA TYR A 92 -15.82 13.72 -10.02
C TYR A 92 -17.18 13.59 -9.31
N VAL A 93 -17.36 14.27 -8.18
CA VAL A 93 -18.60 14.22 -7.41
C VAL A 93 -19.76 14.91 -8.14
N ARG A 94 -19.51 16.05 -8.79
CA ARG A 94 -20.49 16.76 -9.59
C ARG A 94 -20.99 15.94 -10.77
N ASP A 95 -20.06 15.26 -11.47
CA ASP A 95 -20.36 14.62 -12.75
C ASP A 95 -20.91 13.19 -12.56
N HIS A 96 -20.53 12.51 -11.46
CA HIS A 96 -20.87 11.11 -11.23
C HIS A 96 -21.57 10.84 -9.89
N GLY A 97 -21.47 11.76 -8.93
CA GLY A 97 -21.97 11.56 -7.58
C GLY A 97 -20.92 11.05 -6.59
N LEU A 98 -21.19 11.29 -5.31
CA LEU A 98 -20.25 11.01 -4.22
C LEU A 98 -19.83 9.53 -4.10
N ASN A 99 -20.72 8.61 -4.45
CA ASN A 99 -20.55 7.17 -4.27
C ASN A 99 -20.58 6.39 -5.60
N ALA A 100 -20.37 7.06 -6.73
CA ALA A 100 -20.40 6.45 -8.06
C ALA A 100 -19.43 5.27 -8.25
N PHE A 101 -18.41 5.13 -7.39
CA PHE A 101 -17.51 3.97 -7.36
C PHE A 101 -18.21 2.63 -7.08
N TYR A 102 -19.48 2.63 -6.66
CA TYR A 102 -20.30 1.41 -6.55
C TYR A 102 -20.93 1.00 -7.88
N GLU A 103 -21.05 1.92 -8.83
CA GLU A 103 -21.82 1.72 -10.06
C GLU A 103 -21.02 0.96 -11.12
N SER A 104 -19.70 1.19 -11.20
CA SER A 104 -18.83 0.47 -12.12
C SER A 104 -17.38 0.42 -11.65
N VAL A 105 -16.65 -0.59 -12.20
CA VAL A 105 -15.20 -0.72 -11.98
C VAL A 105 -14.45 0.51 -12.49
N ASP A 106 -14.87 1.09 -13.60
CA ASP A 106 -14.21 2.26 -14.20
C ASP A 106 -14.38 3.53 -13.33
N LEU A 107 -15.58 3.76 -12.81
CA LEU A 107 -15.83 4.85 -11.87
C LEU A 107 -15.05 4.63 -10.56
N ARG A 108 -14.94 3.40 -10.07
CA ARG A 108 -14.11 3.08 -8.92
C ARG A 108 -12.62 3.33 -9.21
N LYS A 109 -12.13 2.92 -10.38
CA LYS A 109 -10.74 3.19 -10.80
C LYS A 109 -10.47 4.68 -10.93
N SER A 110 -11.41 5.45 -11.51
CA SER A 110 -11.33 6.91 -11.59
C SER A 110 -11.23 7.54 -10.20
N CYS A 111 -12.12 7.16 -9.27
CA CYS A 111 -12.06 7.60 -7.87
C CYS A 111 -10.70 7.28 -7.22
N CYS A 112 -10.16 6.06 -7.42
CA CYS A 112 -8.84 5.68 -6.93
C CYS A 112 -7.72 6.48 -7.62
N GLY A 113 -7.86 6.79 -8.90
CA GLY A 113 -6.93 7.64 -9.66
C GLY A 113 -6.77 9.00 -9.00
N ILE A 114 -7.90 9.66 -8.76
CA ILE A 114 -7.95 11.00 -8.14
C ILE A 114 -7.47 10.97 -6.69
N ARG A 115 -7.97 10.02 -5.88
CA ARG A 115 -7.78 10.05 -4.44
C ARG A 115 -6.52 9.33 -3.94
N LYS A 116 -5.85 8.54 -4.80
CA LYS A 116 -4.68 7.75 -4.41
C LYS A 116 -3.53 7.85 -5.39
N VAL A 117 -3.75 7.59 -6.69
CA VAL A 117 -2.65 7.49 -7.66
C VAL A 117 -2.01 8.86 -7.89
N GLU A 118 -2.81 9.91 -8.08
CA GLU A 118 -2.30 11.27 -8.23
C GLU A 118 -1.54 11.73 -6.97
N PRO A 119 -2.09 11.63 -5.74
CA PRO A 119 -1.35 11.96 -4.53
C PRO A 119 -0.06 11.13 -4.34
N LEU A 120 -0.09 9.84 -4.69
CA LEU A 120 1.11 9.00 -4.68
C LEU A 120 2.18 9.53 -5.64
N ASN A 121 1.81 9.95 -6.84
CA ASN A 121 2.75 10.51 -7.81
C ASN A 121 3.41 11.79 -7.27
N ARG A 122 2.66 12.65 -6.57
CA ARG A 122 3.24 13.84 -5.90
C ARG A 122 4.16 13.45 -4.74
N ALA A 123 3.77 12.47 -3.92
CA ALA A 123 4.57 12.00 -2.80
C ALA A 123 5.91 11.43 -3.23
N LEU A 124 5.97 10.81 -4.42
CA LEU A 124 7.16 10.14 -4.97
C LEU A 124 7.92 10.95 -6.03
N LYS A 125 7.55 12.22 -6.28
CA LYS A 125 8.13 13.04 -7.35
C LYS A 125 9.66 13.16 -7.27
N ASP A 126 10.19 13.39 -6.07
CA ASP A 126 11.62 13.61 -5.84
C ASP A 126 12.25 12.46 -5.03
N VAL A 127 11.66 11.28 -5.10
CA VAL A 127 12.07 10.09 -4.36
C VAL A 127 12.90 9.17 -5.26
N SER A 128 14.01 8.67 -4.75
CA SER A 128 14.88 7.73 -5.49
C SER A 128 14.48 6.27 -5.29
N ALA A 129 13.81 5.97 -4.17
CA ALA A 129 13.27 4.65 -3.87
C ALA A 129 12.08 4.75 -2.91
N TRP A 130 11.15 3.80 -2.96
CA TRP A 130 10.07 3.72 -2.00
C TRP A 130 9.88 2.31 -1.46
N VAL A 131 9.32 2.24 -0.26
CA VAL A 131 9.09 1.01 0.50
C VAL A 131 7.60 0.78 0.65
N THR A 132 7.18 -0.47 0.58
CA THR A 132 5.79 -0.90 0.78
C THR A 132 5.70 -2.09 1.73
N GLY A 133 4.58 -2.25 2.42
CA GLY A 133 4.27 -3.41 3.25
C GLY A 133 3.64 -4.58 2.49
N GLN A 134 3.89 -4.72 1.19
CA GLN A 134 3.33 -5.82 0.40
C GLN A 134 3.95 -7.17 0.78
N ARG A 135 3.11 -8.20 0.84
CA ARG A 135 3.49 -9.61 1.06
C ARG A 135 2.93 -10.49 -0.04
N ARG A 136 3.65 -11.57 -0.42
CA ARG A 136 3.14 -12.55 -1.40
C ARG A 136 1.84 -13.20 -0.95
N GLU A 137 1.76 -13.55 0.32
CA GLU A 137 0.59 -14.21 0.91
C GLU A 137 -0.71 -13.39 0.84
N GLN A 138 -0.62 -12.06 0.68
CA GLN A 138 -1.81 -11.20 0.69
C GLN A 138 -2.73 -11.36 -0.52
N SER A 139 -2.24 -11.85 -1.66
CA SER A 139 -3.05 -11.98 -2.87
C SER A 139 -2.43 -12.98 -3.84
N VAL A 140 -3.26 -13.77 -4.49
CA VAL A 140 -2.86 -14.67 -5.59
C VAL A 140 -2.23 -13.91 -6.78
N THR A 141 -2.48 -12.62 -6.90
CA THR A 141 -1.88 -11.75 -7.92
C THR A 141 -0.46 -11.31 -7.59
N ARG A 142 0.05 -11.63 -6.39
CA ARG A 142 1.37 -11.20 -5.88
C ARG A 142 2.39 -12.33 -5.83
N VAL A 143 2.16 -13.43 -6.53
CA VAL A 143 3.06 -14.60 -6.55
C VAL A 143 4.48 -14.21 -7.00
N GLU A 144 4.60 -13.29 -7.95
CA GLU A 144 5.87 -12.79 -8.48
C GLU A 144 6.40 -11.52 -7.76
N LEU A 145 5.90 -11.22 -6.55
CA LEU A 145 6.37 -10.07 -5.77
C LEU A 145 7.83 -10.30 -5.33
N HIS A 146 8.74 -9.45 -5.78
CA HIS A 146 10.14 -9.47 -5.38
C HIS A 146 10.40 -8.47 -4.25
N GLU A 147 11.44 -8.74 -3.45
CA GLU A 147 11.90 -7.85 -2.37
C GLU A 147 12.37 -6.50 -2.93
N GLU A 148 13.02 -6.52 -4.10
CA GLU A 148 13.43 -5.33 -4.85
C GLU A 148 12.85 -5.39 -6.27
N GLU A 149 12.18 -4.34 -6.70
CA GLU A 149 11.55 -4.19 -8.00
C GLU A 149 11.82 -2.79 -8.57
N ARG A 150 11.55 -2.61 -9.85
CA ARG A 150 11.50 -1.29 -10.47
C ARG A 150 10.04 -0.84 -10.61
N ASP A 151 9.70 0.30 -10.06
CA ASP A 151 8.47 1.01 -10.38
C ASP A 151 8.63 1.65 -11.77
N ALA A 152 8.25 0.92 -12.81
CA ALA A 152 8.46 1.33 -14.19
C ALA A 152 7.76 2.66 -14.55
N PRO A 153 6.49 2.91 -14.14
CA PRO A 153 5.83 4.18 -14.39
C PRO A 153 6.55 5.40 -13.82
N ARG A 154 7.23 5.26 -12.68
CA ARG A 154 7.94 6.35 -11.99
C ARG A 154 9.44 6.30 -12.19
N ASN A 155 9.94 5.22 -12.75
CA ASN A 155 11.37 4.98 -13.00
C ASN A 155 12.24 5.02 -11.72
N ILE A 156 11.73 4.58 -10.59
CA ILE A 156 12.41 4.52 -9.29
C ILE A 156 12.47 3.08 -8.76
N ALA A 157 13.34 2.83 -7.78
CA ALA A 157 13.37 1.54 -7.09
C ALA A 157 12.14 1.39 -6.17
N LYS A 158 11.63 0.17 -6.05
CA LYS A 158 10.55 -0.20 -5.13
C LYS A 158 10.99 -1.39 -4.29
N PHE A 159 10.81 -1.29 -3.00
CA PHE A 159 11.18 -2.33 -2.05
C PHE A 159 9.97 -2.87 -1.31
N ASN A 160 9.90 -4.19 -1.20
CA ASN A 160 8.87 -4.93 -0.47
C ASN A 160 9.54 -5.79 0.62
N PRO A 161 10.04 -5.19 1.72
CA PRO A 161 10.87 -5.90 2.71
C PRO A 161 10.15 -7.05 3.40
N LEU A 162 8.82 -7.05 3.36
CA LEU A 162 7.97 -8.07 3.95
C LEU A 162 7.49 -9.12 2.93
N ALA A 163 8.06 -9.16 1.71
CA ALA A 163 7.58 -10.05 0.65
C ALA A 163 7.41 -11.52 1.11
N ASP A 164 8.35 -12.04 1.90
CA ASP A 164 8.37 -13.43 2.41
C ASP A 164 7.80 -13.58 3.84
N TRP A 165 7.22 -12.54 4.41
CA TRP A 165 6.63 -12.63 5.74
C TRP A 165 5.22 -13.21 5.67
N THR A 166 4.92 -14.13 6.59
CA THR A 166 3.56 -14.61 6.80
C THR A 166 2.74 -13.62 7.63
N GLU A 167 1.42 -13.75 7.61
CA GLU A 167 0.55 -12.97 8.51
C GLU A 167 0.91 -13.24 9.97
N ALA A 168 1.22 -14.48 10.32
CA ALA A 168 1.65 -14.86 11.67
C ALA A 168 2.94 -14.16 12.10
N ASP A 169 3.93 -14.01 11.20
CA ASP A 169 5.17 -13.28 11.49
C ASP A 169 4.88 -11.80 11.78
N VAL A 170 4.02 -11.18 10.98
CA VAL A 170 3.64 -9.76 11.17
C VAL A 170 3.02 -9.58 12.55
N TRP A 171 2.02 -10.39 12.90
CA TRP A 171 1.36 -10.29 14.22
C TRP A 171 2.29 -10.63 15.38
N ALA A 172 3.19 -11.60 15.22
CA ALA A 172 4.18 -11.94 16.22
C ALA A 172 5.16 -10.78 16.47
N TYR A 173 5.60 -10.10 15.41
CA TYR A 173 6.43 -8.90 15.51
C TYR A 173 5.70 -7.76 16.23
N LEU A 174 4.50 -7.40 15.76
CA LEU A 174 3.71 -6.31 16.34
C LEU A 174 3.48 -6.51 17.84
N LYS A 175 3.20 -7.77 18.24
CA LYS A 175 3.04 -8.13 19.65
C LYS A 175 4.36 -8.06 20.43
N ALA A 176 5.46 -8.57 19.85
CA ALA A 176 6.75 -8.61 20.53
C ALA A 176 7.31 -7.22 20.85
N PHE A 177 7.05 -6.25 19.98
CA PHE A 177 7.54 -4.88 20.10
C PHE A 177 6.47 -3.88 20.58
N ASP A 178 5.29 -4.36 20.97
CA ASP A 178 4.16 -3.53 21.42
C ASP A 178 3.86 -2.39 20.44
N VAL A 179 3.82 -2.71 19.15
CA VAL A 179 3.59 -1.73 18.07
C VAL A 179 2.11 -1.34 18.06
N PRO A 180 1.77 -0.05 17.98
CA PRO A 180 0.38 0.38 17.81
C PRO A 180 -0.25 -0.23 16.56
N VAL A 181 -1.44 -0.80 16.69
CA VAL A 181 -2.18 -1.41 15.57
C VAL A 181 -3.53 -0.74 15.37
N ASN A 182 -3.98 -0.73 14.11
CA ASN A 182 -5.28 -0.18 13.76
C ASN A 182 -6.41 -1.00 14.42
N PRO A 183 -7.29 -0.37 15.22
CA PRO A 183 -8.36 -1.08 15.95
C PRO A 183 -9.33 -1.86 15.04
N LEU A 184 -9.41 -1.52 13.76
CA LEU A 184 -10.26 -2.23 12.79
C LEU A 184 -9.84 -3.68 12.62
N HIS A 185 -8.57 -4.03 12.80
CA HIS A 185 -8.12 -5.42 12.74
C HIS A 185 -8.86 -6.31 13.75
N ALA A 186 -9.04 -5.82 14.98
CA ALA A 186 -9.79 -6.53 16.02
C ALA A 186 -11.31 -6.64 15.73
N ARG A 187 -11.81 -5.86 14.77
CA ARG A 187 -13.22 -5.87 14.33
C ARG A 187 -13.43 -6.67 13.03
N GLY A 188 -12.47 -7.50 12.62
CA GLY A 188 -12.58 -8.35 11.44
C GLY A 188 -12.23 -7.67 10.12
N TYR A 189 -11.35 -6.67 10.13
CA TYR A 189 -10.82 -6.02 8.94
C TYR A 189 -9.35 -6.44 8.71
N PRO A 190 -9.05 -7.58 8.08
CA PRO A 190 -7.67 -7.98 7.81
C PRO A 190 -7.00 -7.11 6.75
N SER A 191 -7.77 -6.52 5.84
CA SER A 191 -7.31 -5.58 4.81
C SER A 191 -8.12 -4.29 4.91
N ILE A 192 -7.43 -3.16 5.12
CA ILE A 192 -8.06 -1.86 5.35
C ILE A 192 -7.81 -0.93 4.17
N GLY A 193 -8.83 -0.20 3.74
CA GLY A 193 -8.75 0.86 2.73
C GLY A 193 -9.70 2.00 3.06
N CYS A 194 -10.23 2.69 2.04
CA CYS A 194 -11.27 3.69 2.27
C CYS A 194 -12.50 3.06 2.93
N GLU A 195 -13.13 3.78 3.84
CA GLU A 195 -14.29 3.32 4.61
C GLU A 195 -15.41 2.76 3.71
N PRO A 196 -15.90 3.48 2.68
CA PRO A 196 -16.96 2.96 1.82
C PRO A 196 -16.53 1.80 0.91
N CYS A 197 -15.22 1.52 0.81
CA CYS A 197 -14.67 0.44 -0.02
C CYS A 197 -14.19 -0.76 0.79
N THR A 198 -14.47 -0.80 2.10
CA THR A 198 -13.96 -1.85 2.97
C THR A 198 -15.02 -2.24 4.01
N ARG A 199 -15.31 -3.52 4.14
CA ARG A 199 -16.13 -4.08 5.21
C ARG A 199 -15.35 -5.10 6.02
N ALA A 200 -15.83 -5.40 7.21
CA ALA A 200 -15.37 -6.58 7.94
C ALA A 200 -15.66 -7.85 7.14
N ILE A 201 -14.80 -8.85 7.27
CA ILE A 201 -15.02 -10.18 6.71
C ILE A 201 -15.70 -11.10 7.72
N ARG A 202 -16.38 -12.16 7.21
CA ARG A 202 -16.92 -13.23 8.04
C ARG A 202 -15.84 -14.30 8.25
N PRO A 203 -15.94 -15.10 9.32
CA PRO A 203 -15.06 -16.25 9.50
C PRO A 203 -15.05 -17.16 8.27
N GLY A 204 -13.85 -17.48 7.75
CA GLY A 204 -13.67 -18.32 6.56
C GLY A 204 -13.70 -17.59 5.21
N GLU A 205 -14.00 -16.29 5.17
CA GLU A 205 -13.82 -15.49 3.95
C GLU A 205 -12.32 -15.19 3.72
N ASP A 206 -11.97 -15.02 2.45
CA ASP A 206 -10.65 -14.54 2.03
C ASP A 206 -10.30 -13.21 2.70
N SER A 207 -9.02 -12.98 3.06
CA SER A 207 -8.56 -11.78 3.76
C SER A 207 -8.87 -10.47 3.02
N ARG A 208 -9.03 -10.51 1.70
CA ARG A 208 -9.42 -9.37 0.86
C ARG A 208 -10.89 -9.38 0.45
N ALA A 209 -11.71 -10.33 0.91
CA ALA A 209 -13.13 -10.40 0.57
C ALA A 209 -13.88 -9.11 0.96
N GLY A 210 -13.45 -8.43 2.02
CA GLY A 210 -14.00 -7.15 2.46
C GLY A 210 -13.68 -5.96 1.54
N ARG A 211 -12.69 -6.06 0.64
CA ARG A 211 -12.29 -4.97 -0.28
C ARG A 211 -13.17 -5.03 -1.52
N TRP A 212 -13.76 -3.89 -1.89
CA TRP A 212 -14.67 -3.79 -3.04
C TRP A 212 -15.58 -5.02 -3.14
N TRP A 213 -16.27 -5.35 -2.05
CA TRP A 213 -17.03 -6.60 -1.89
C TRP A 213 -18.13 -6.79 -2.94
N TRP A 214 -18.50 -5.75 -3.66
CA TRP A 214 -19.46 -5.76 -4.77
C TRP A 214 -18.85 -6.11 -6.14
N GLU A 215 -17.51 -6.21 -6.24
CA GLU A 215 -16.80 -6.55 -7.47
C GLU A 215 -16.40 -8.03 -7.50
N SER A 216 -16.17 -8.54 -8.73
CA SER A 216 -15.56 -9.86 -8.94
C SER A 216 -14.11 -9.89 -8.44
N ARG A 217 -13.57 -11.08 -8.14
CA ARG A 217 -12.20 -11.23 -7.59
C ARG A 217 -11.14 -10.64 -8.53
N ASP A 218 -11.31 -10.78 -9.84
CA ASP A 218 -10.32 -10.42 -10.86
C ASP A 218 -10.14 -8.90 -11.00
N THR A 219 -11.11 -8.11 -10.55
CA THR A 219 -11.07 -6.64 -10.65
C THR A 219 -10.58 -5.93 -9.38
N LYS A 220 -10.38 -6.68 -8.28
CA LYS A 220 -10.10 -6.15 -6.93
C LYS A 220 -8.66 -5.70 -6.72
N GLU A 221 -8.10 -4.91 -7.65
CA GLU A 221 -6.80 -4.28 -7.45
C GLU A 221 -6.91 -2.76 -7.51
N CYS A 222 -6.15 -2.11 -6.61
CA CYS A 222 -5.96 -0.67 -6.62
C CYS A 222 -4.78 -0.36 -7.54
N GLY A 223 -4.92 0.58 -8.46
CA GLY A 223 -3.86 0.98 -9.40
C GLY A 223 -2.57 1.57 -8.77
N LEU A 224 -2.43 1.51 -7.45
CA LEU A 224 -1.22 1.96 -6.74
C LEU A 224 0.00 1.09 -7.03
N HIS A 225 -0.22 -0.21 -7.22
CA HIS A 225 0.82 -1.22 -7.37
C HIS A 225 0.66 -1.93 -8.72
N VAL A 226 0.66 -1.18 -9.81
CA VAL A 226 0.66 -1.77 -11.15
C VAL A 226 2.02 -2.43 -11.36
N THR A 227 2.12 -3.70 -11.01
CA THR A 227 3.21 -4.56 -11.41
C THR A 227 2.92 -5.02 -12.82
N ASN A 228 3.81 -4.66 -13.76
CA ASN A 228 3.98 -5.26 -15.09
C ASN A 228 2.71 -5.84 -15.72
N ILE A 229 1.78 -4.99 -16.16
CA ILE A 229 0.97 -5.36 -17.32
C ILE A 229 1.99 -5.46 -18.45
N ARG A 230 2.36 -6.69 -18.87
CA ARG A 230 2.99 -6.91 -20.17
C ARG A 230 2.11 -6.18 -21.16
N LEU A 231 2.63 -5.09 -21.74
CA LEU A 231 2.11 -4.61 -22.99
C LEU A 231 2.27 -5.78 -23.96
N VAL A 232 1.17 -6.47 -24.22
CA VAL A 232 1.08 -7.36 -25.37
C VAL A 232 1.30 -6.42 -26.55
N GLU A 233 2.51 -6.45 -27.12
CA GLU A 233 2.77 -5.80 -28.38
C GLU A 233 1.77 -6.34 -29.37
N ASP A 234 0.92 -5.46 -29.84
CA ASP A 234 -0.03 -5.72 -30.93
C ASP A 234 0.79 -6.02 -32.20
N ARG A 235 1.05 -7.31 -32.42
CA ARG A 235 1.68 -7.81 -33.65
C ARG A 235 0.64 -7.91 -34.75
N SER A 236 -0.04 -6.83 -35.08
CA SER A 236 -0.92 -6.75 -36.24
C SER A 236 -0.55 -5.60 -37.16
N ALA A 237 0.72 -5.54 -37.57
CA ALA A 237 1.13 -4.76 -38.73
C ALA A 237 2.22 -5.51 -39.48
N ALA A 238 1.84 -6.57 -40.19
CA ALA A 238 2.67 -7.10 -41.26
C ALA A 238 2.52 -6.18 -42.48
N PRO A 239 3.60 -5.70 -43.07
CA PRO A 239 3.50 -4.94 -44.32
C PRO A 239 3.12 -5.88 -45.44
N SER A 240 1.98 -5.60 -46.06
CA SER A 240 1.57 -6.20 -47.36
C SER A 240 2.61 -5.80 -48.39
N SER A 241 3.46 -6.76 -48.82
CA SER A 241 4.27 -6.65 -50.01
C SER A 241 3.37 -6.81 -51.23
N ALA A 242 3.13 -5.72 -51.93
CA ALA A 242 2.55 -5.73 -53.27
C ALA A 242 3.62 -6.07 -54.28
N LEU A 243 3.24 -7.01 -55.13
CA LEU A 243 3.76 -7.14 -56.50
C LEU A 243 3.06 -6.16 -57.42
#